data_6d8ec602104c32e76938198dfdceb1b1
#
_entry.id   6d8ec602104c32e76938198dfdceb1b1
#
_cell.length_a   1.000
_cell.length_b   1.000
_cell.length_c   1.000
_cell.angle_alpha   90.00
_cell.angle_beta   90.00
_cell.angle_gamma   90.00
#
_symmetry.space_group_name_H-M   'P 1'
#
loop_
_entity.id
_entity.type
_entity.pdbx_description
1 polymer ?
#
loop_
_entity_poly.entity_id
_entity_poly.type
_entity_poly.pdbx_seq_one_letter_code
_entity_poly.pdbx_strand_id
1 'polypeptide(L)'
;MNGNITFTMVKPVAVADGHSAAILAKIVEGGFKIKALKMMRLSKEQAETFYAVHKERSFYASLVTSMTDGPIVAAILEKENAVSVYREYIGATNPADAREGSIRKLYGKSIEANAVHGSDSDENAKIESSFFFSTMEVF
;
A
#
# COMPACT_ATOMS: atom_id res chain seq x y z
N MET A 1 4.40 2.33 -18.14
CA MET A 1 3.52 3.27 -18.81
C MET A 1 2.82 4.15 -17.82
N ASN A 2 2.78 5.44 -18.13
CA ASN A 2 2.14 6.40 -17.22
C ASN A 2 0.66 6.09 -17.11
N GLY A 3 0.14 6.18 -15.90
CA GLY A 3 -1.27 5.98 -15.62
C GLY A 3 -1.70 4.54 -15.41
N ASN A 4 -0.82 3.57 -15.69
CA ASN A 4 -1.20 2.15 -15.64
C ASN A 4 -0.58 1.38 -14.48
N ILE A 5 0.23 2.03 -13.66
CA ILE A 5 0.93 1.40 -12.54
C ILE A 5 0.56 2.09 -11.23
N THR A 6 0.36 1.32 -10.19
CA THR A 6 0.29 1.85 -8.82
C THR A 6 1.08 0.94 -7.89
N PHE A 7 1.54 1.51 -6.78
CA PHE A 7 2.24 0.77 -5.76
C PHE A 7 1.33 0.56 -4.55
N THR A 8 1.38 -0.61 -3.97
CA THR A 8 0.62 -0.94 -2.76
C THR A 8 1.50 -1.66 -1.74
N MET A 9 1.12 -1.54 -0.48
CA MET A 9 1.68 -2.34 0.62
C MET A 9 0.53 -2.83 1.47
N VAL A 10 0.58 -4.11 1.87
CA VAL A 10 -0.24 -4.58 2.99
C VAL A 10 0.52 -4.19 4.25
N LYS A 11 -0.11 -3.41 5.11
CA LYS A 11 0.54 -2.82 6.30
C LYS A 11 0.73 -3.86 7.41
N PRO A 12 1.67 -3.63 8.35
CA PRO A 12 2.03 -4.63 9.35
C PRO A 12 0.87 -5.21 10.15
N VAL A 13 -0.10 -4.40 10.56
CA VAL A 13 -1.24 -4.89 11.34
C VAL A 13 -2.05 -5.91 10.54
N ALA A 14 -2.34 -5.61 9.28
CA ALA A 14 -3.10 -6.54 8.42
C ALA A 14 -2.31 -7.80 8.12
N VAL A 15 -0.99 -7.70 7.95
CA VAL A 15 -0.13 -8.88 7.77
C VAL A 15 -0.17 -9.73 9.03
N ALA A 16 0.02 -9.12 10.19
CA ALA A 16 0.03 -9.82 11.47
C ALA A 16 -1.32 -10.51 11.76
N ASP A 17 -2.42 -9.90 11.33
CA ASP A 17 -3.75 -10.47 11.50
C ASP A 17 -4.08 -11.57 10.48
N GLY A 18 -3.15 -11.88 9.57
CA GLY A 18 -3.32 -12.96 8.60
C GLY A 18 -4.14 -12.61 7.38
N HIS A 19 -4.29 -11.32 7.07
CA HIS A 19 -5.16 -10.87 5.97
C HIS A 19 -4.45 -10.73 4.61
N SER A 20 -3.14 -10.99 4.53
CA SER A 20 -2.37 -10.77 3.30
C SER A 20 -2.95 -11.48 2.08
N ALA A 21 -3.24 -12.77 2.20
CA ALA A 21 -3.76 -13.56 1.06
C ALA A 21 -5.14 -13.08 0.64
N ALA A 22 -6.02 -12.79 1.61
CA ALA A 22 -7.37 -12.31 1.31
C ALA A 22 -7.32 -10.96 0.60
N ILE A 23 -6.44 -10.06 1.04
CA ILE A 23 -6.26 -8.74 0.43
C ILE A 23 -5.74 -8.89 -1.01
N LEU A 24 -4.72 -9.73 -1.22
CA LEU A 24 -4.19 -9.96 -2.56
C LEU A 24 -5.24 -10.56 -3.49
N ALA A 25 -6.05 -11.48 -3.00
CA ALA A 25 -7.14 -12.07 -3.77
C ALA A 25 -8.15 -10.99 -4.20
N LYS A 26 -8.53 -10.10 -3.28
CA LYS A 26 -9.44 -9.01 -3.63
C LYS A 26 -8.84 -8.06 -4.67
N ILE A 27 -7.56 -7.79 -4.58
CA ILE A 27 -6.87 -6.94 -5.56
C ILE A 27 -6.97 -7.56 -6.95
N VAL A 28 -6.68 -8.85 -7.07
CA VAL A 28 -6.76 -9.56 -8.35
C VAL A 28 -8.20 -9.60 -8.86
N GLU A 29 -9.17 -9.83 -7.99
CA GLU A 29 -10.60 -9.80 -8.34
C GLU A 29 -11.03 -8.45 -8.91
N GLY A 30 -10.39 -7.36 -8.45
CA GLY A 30 -10.65 -6.01 -8.95
C GLY A 30 -10.07 -5.74 -10.34
N GLY A 31 -9.40 -6.70 -10.93
CA GLY A 31 -8.82 -6.57 -12.26
C GLY A 31 -7.40 -6.03 -12.30
N PHE A 32 -6.75 -5.93 -11.16
CA PHE A 32 -5.36 -5.49 -11.07
C PHE A 32 -4.42 -6.67 -11.29
N LYS A 33 -3.44 -6.49 -12.17
CA LYS A 33 -2.37 -7.48 -12.36
C LYS A 33 -1.25 -7.21 -11.38
N ILE A 34 -0.78 -8.25 -10.71
CA ILE A 34 0.40 -8.15 -9.85
C ILE A 34 1.63 -8.27 -10.74
N LYS A 35 2.45 -7.21 -10.80
CA LYS A 35 3.65 -7.16 -11.63
C LYS A 35 4.93 -7.35 -10.82
N ALA A 36 4.88 -7.16 -9.52
CA ALA A 36 5.97 -7.40 -8.60
C ALA A 36 5.38 -7.65 -7.22
N LEU A 37 6.03 -8.49 -6.43
CA LEU A 37 5.49 -8.89 -5.13
C LEU A 37 6.62 -9.35 -4.23
N LYS A 38 6.67 -8.84 -2.99
CA LYS A 38 7.56 -9.40 -1.97
C LYS A 38 7.10 -9.04 -0.56
N MET A 39 7.48 -9.90 0.38
CA MET A 39 7.30 -9.64 1.80
C MET A 39 8.63 -9.19 2.37
N MET A 40 8.64 -8.15 3.20
CA MET A 40 9.85 -7.64 3.84
C MET A 40 9.48 -6.84 5.08
N ARG A 41 10.48 -6.55 5.89
CA ARG A 41 10.30 -5.64 7.03
C ARG A 41 11.11 -4.37 6.75
N LEU A 42 10.46 -3.22 6.85
CA LEU A 42 11.15 -1.94 6.73
C LEU A 42 12.03 -1.69 7.94
N SER A 43 13.25 -1.20 7.71
CA SER A 43 14.04 -0.61 8.79
C SER A 43 13.47 0.77 9.12
N LYS A 44 13.84 1.29 10.30
CA LYS A 44 13.45 2.64 10.69
C LYS A 44 13.88 3.66 9.62
N GLU A 45 15.12 3.56 9.15
CA GLU A 45 15.66 4.47 8.15
C GLU A 45 14.91 4.39 6.83
N GLN A 46 14.54 3.19 6.40
CA GLN A 46 13.76 3.00 5.19
C GLN A 46 12.38 3.63 5.32
N ALA A 47 11.71 3.43 6.44
CA ALA A 47 10.40 4.02 6.67
C ALA A 47 10.48 5.54 6.73
N GLU A 48 11.51 6.09 7.39
CA GLU A 48 11.71 7.52 7.47
C GLU A 48 11.92 8.12 6.07
N THR A 49 12.68 7.45 5.21
CA THR A 49 12.92 7.90 3.84
C THR A 49 11.65 7.81 3.00
N PHE A 50 10.95 6.71 3.10
CA PHE A 50 9.72 6.51 2.32
C PHE A 50 8.65 7.55 2.66
N TYR A 51 8.52 7.88 3.94
CA TYR A 51 7.53 8.84 4.43
C TYR A 51 8.08 10.24 4.66
N ALA A 52 9.26 10.57 4.10
CA ALA A 52 9.92 11.85 4.31
C ALA A 52 9.05 13.05 3.94
N VAL A 53 8.16 12.92 2.98
CA VAL A 53 7.20 13.95 2.57
C VAL A 53 6.28 14.36 3.74
N HIS A 54 6.11 13.49 4.74
CA HIS A 54 5.29 13.75 5.92
C HIS A 54 6.09 14.15 7.16
N LYS A 55 7.39 14.41 7.01
CA LYS A 55 8.33 14.65 8.13
C LYS A 55 7.86 15.73 9.10
N GLU A 56 7.21 16.77 8.59
CA GLU A 56 6.72 17.88 9.42
C GLU A 56 5.32 17.63 10.03
N ARG A 57 4.70 16.50 9.69
CA ARG A 57 3.36 16.20 10.19
C ARG A 57 3.43 15.59 11.58
N SER A 58 2.43 15.91 12.41
CA SER A 58 2.36 15.40 13.79
C SER A 58 2.30 13.87 13.88
N PHE A 59 1.75 13.22 12.84
CA PHE A 59 1.61 11.76 12.80
C PHE A 59 2.87 11.02 12.30
N TYR A 60 3.90 11.74 11.88
CA TYR A 60 5.07 11.12 11.24
C TYR A 60 5.75 10.06 12.10
N ALA A 61 6.06 10.39 13.36
CA ALA A 61 6.74 9.45 14.25
C ALA A 61 5.92 8.18 14.50
N SER A 62 4.62 8.34 14.70
CA SER A 62 3.71 7.23 14.91
C SER A 62 3.61 6.35 13.65
N LEU A 63 3.55 6.98 12.49
CA LEU A 63 3.51 6.27 11.20
C LEU A 63 4.77 5.43 10.99
N VAL A 64 5.95 6.02 11.22
CA VAL A 64 7.23 5.31 11.10
C VAL A 64 7.26 4.11 12.06
N THR A 65 6.83 4.31 13.30
CA THR A 65 6.79 3.23 14.29
C THR A 65 5.85 2.10 13.83
N SER A 66 4.65 2.43 13.40
CA SER A 66 3.68 1.41 12.99
C SER A 66 4.13 0.65 11.75
N MET A 67 4.77 1.32 10.79
CA MET A 67 5.23 0.69 9.56
C MET A 67 6.47 -0.17 9.73
N THR A 68 7.17 -0.05 10.85
CA THR A 68 8.36 -0.86 11.15
C THR A 68 8.09 -1.92 12.21
N ASP A 69 6.87 -2.04 12.68
CA ASP A 69 6.48 -2.94 13.77
C ASP A 69 6.38 -4.42 13.34
N GLY A 70 6.41 -4.69 12.06
CA GLY A 70 6.35 -6.05 11.52
C GLY A 70 6.49 -6.06 10.01
N PRO A 71 6.42 -7.26 9.41
CA PRO A 71 6.52 -7.39 7.95
C PRO A 71 5.38 -6.69 7.21
N ILE A 72 5.70 -6.25 6.01
CA ILE A 72 4.74 -5.74 5.03
C ILE A 72 4.76 -6.65 3.79
N VAL A 73 3.72 -6.54 2.96
CA VAL A 73 3.73 -7.16 1.63
C VAL A 73 3.65 -6.02 0.62
N ALA A 74 4.69 -5.87 -0.18
CA ALA A 74 4.79 -4.81 -1.19
C ALA A 74 4.46 -5.38 -2.57
N ALA A 75 3.76 -4.61 -3.40
CA ALA A 75 3.42 -5.03 -4.76
C ALA A 75 3.32 -3.85 -5.71
N ILE A 76 3.67 -4.11 -6.97
CA ILE A 76 3.36 -3.21 -8.08
C ILE A 76 2.17 -3.81 -8.81
N LEU A 77 1.17 -2.99 -9.05
CA LEU A 77 -0.08 -3.38 -9.70
C LEU A 77 -0.23 -2.66 -11.03
N GLU A 78 -0.81 -3.35 -12.01
CA GLU A 78 -1.07 -2.77 -13.33
C GLU A 78 -2.56 -2.85 -13.65
N LYS A 79 -3.10 -1.74 -14.10
CA LYS A 79 -4.47 -1.61 -14.60
C LYS A 79 -4.58 -0.23 -15.23
N GLU A 80 -5.45 -0.06 -16.22
CA GLU A 80 -5.69 1.26 -16.81
C GLU A 80 -6.13 2.24 -15.71
N ASN A 81 -5.51 3.43 -15.66
CA ASN A 81 -5.72 4.45 -14.63
C ASN A 81 -5.52 3.91 -13.23
N ALA A 82 -4.48 3.11 -13.05
CA ALA A 82 -4.27 2.32 -11.84
C ALA A 82 -4.33 3.11 -10.54
N VAL A 83 -3.70 4.29 -10.49
CA VAL A 83 -3.65 5.07 -9.24
C VAL A 83 -5.05 5.45 -8.78
N SER A 84 -5.83 6.12 -9.62
CA SER A 84 -7.16 6.59 -9.23
C SER A 84 -8.13 5.42 -9.01
N VAL A 85 -8.08 4.42 -9.88
CA VAL A 85 -8.96 3.25 -9.77
C VAL A 85 -8.66 2.44 -8.51
N TYR A 86 -7.38 2.27 -8.17
CA TYR A 86 -7.01 1.53 -6.97
C TYR A 86 -7.40 2.27 -5.70
N ARG A 87 -7.17 3.58 -5.64
CA ARG A 87 -7.54 4.38 -4.47
C ARG A 87 -9.04 4.29 -4.20
N GLU A 88 -9.85 4.31 -5.24
CA GLU A 88 -11.30 4.14 -5.11
C GLU A 88 -11.64 2.71 -4.67
N TYR A 89 -10.98 1.72 -5.26
CA TYR A 89 -11.24 0.30 -4.99
C TYR A 89 -10.96 -0.07 -3.53
N ILE A 90 -9.87 0.42 -2.96
CA ILE A 90 -9.49 0.09 -1.58
C ILE A 90 -10.36 0.77 -0.53
N GLY A 91 -11.01 1.87 -0.87
CA GLY A 91 -11.91 2.59 0.03
C GLY A 91 -11.28 3.82 0.69
N ALA A 92 -12.08 4.54 1.44
CA ALA A 92 -11.67 5.77 2.11
C ALA A 92 -10.52 5.51 3.10
N THR A 93 -9.68 6.54 3.28
CA THR A 93 -8.52 6.49 4.19
C THR A 93 -8.92 6.07 5.60
N ASN A 94 -10.03 6.60 6.10
CA ASN A 94 -10.58 6.15 7.37
C ASN A 94 -11.49 4.95 7.11
N PRO A 95 -11.17 3.75 7.65
CA PRO A 95 -12.00 2.57 7.42
C PRO A 95 -13.46 2.74 7.84
N ALA A 96 -13.73 3.58 8.83
CA ALA A 96 -15.11 3.85 9.25
C ALA A 96 -15.94 4.49 8.13
N ASP A 97 -15.30 5.27 7.26
CA ASP A 97 -15.93 5.95 6.13
C ASP A 97 -15.86 5.19 4.82
N ALA A 98 -15.17 4.03 4.81
CA ALA A 98 -15.01 3.23 3.61
C ALA A 98 -16.31 2.49 3.29
N ARG A 99 -16.58 2.33 1.98
CA ARG A 99 -17.80 1.63 1.57
C ARG A 99 -17.75 0.15 1.93
N GLU A 100 -18.92 -0.44 2.12
CA GLU A 100 -19.06 -1.86 2.41
C GLU A 100 -18.38 -2.71 1.32
N GLY A 101 -17.64 -3.73 1.74
CA GLY A 101 -16.94 -4.64 0.84
C GLY A 101 -15.59 -4.17 0.37
N SER A 102 -15.21 -2.92 0.63
CA SER A 102 -13.89 -2.44 0.27
C SER A 102 -12.83 -3.04 1.19
N ILE A 103 -11.58 -3.07 0.71
CA ILE A 103 -10.47 -3.63 1.49
C ILE A 103 -10.33 -2.93 2.85
N ARG A 104 -10.38 -1.61 2.88
CA ARG A 104 -10.25 -0.86 4.13
C ARG A 104 -11.42 -1.06 5.07
N LYS A 105 -12.63 -1.23 4.54
CA LYS A 105 -13.78 -1.54 5.40
C LYS A 105 -13.66 -2.92 6.02
N LEU A 106 -13.21 -3.89 5.25
CA LEU A 106 -13.09 -5.27 5.73
C LEU A 106 -11.91 -5.50 6.67
N TYR A 107 -10.78 -4.88 6.38
CA TYR A 107 -9.51 -5.21 7.03
C TYR A 107 -8.83 -4.06 7.76
N GLY A 108 -9.28 -2.84 7.57
CA GLY A 108 -8.71 -1.68 8.25
C GLY A 108 -9.27 -1.52 9.66
N LYS A 109 -8.43 -1.05 10.58
CA LYS A 109 -8.81 -0.85 11.99
C LYS A 109 -8.87 0.61 12.37
N SER A 110 -8.04 1.45 11.78
CA SER A 110 -7.94 2.87 12.06
C SER A 110 -7.36 3.59 10.85
N ILE A 111 -7.30 4.91 10.91
CA ILE A 111 -6.69 5.71 9.84
C ILE A 111 -5.24 5.29 9.60
N GLU A 112 -4.47 5.06 10.66
CA GLU A 112 -3.07 4.65 10.54
C GLU A 112 -2.93 3.18 10.18
N ALA A 113 -3.78 2.32 10.73
CA ALA A 113 -3.79 0.88 10.45
C ALA A 113 -4.92 0.53 9.47
N ASN A 114 -4.93 1.17 8.32
CA ASN A 114 -6.03 1.06 7.34
C ASN A 114 -5.79 0.01 6.27
N ALA A 115 -5.12 -1.05 6.61
CA ALA A 115 -4.86 -2.27 5.83
C ALA A 115 -3.84 -2.11 4.71
N VAL A 116 -4.02 -1.17 3.80
CA VAL A 116 -3.15 -1.03 2.62
C VAL A 116 -2.78 0.42 2.33
N HIS A 117 -1.64 0.57 1.68
CA HIS A 117 -1.20 1.82 1.08
C HIS A 117 -1.54 1.81 -0.40
N GLY A 118 -1.89 2.95 -0.96
CA GLY A 118 -2.02 3.14 -2.40
C GLY A 118 -1.33 4.45 -2.79
N SER A 119 -0.65 4.45 -3.92
CA SER A 119 0.00 5.67 -4.43
C SER A 119 -1.04 6.76 -4.69
N ASP A 120 -0.66 8.01 -4.50
CA ASP A 120 -1.57 9.16 -4.66
C ASP A 120 -1.42 9.88 -6.01
N SER A 121 -0.42 9.51 -6.80
CA SER A 121 -0.20 10.07 -8.13
C SER A 121 0.64 9.11 -8.97
N ASP A 122 0.60 9.28 -10.28
CA ASP A 122 1.44 8.48 -11.18
C ASP A 122 2.91 8.69 -10.91
N GLU A 123 3.29 9.93 -10.61
CA GLU A 123 4.68 10.26 -10.26
C GLU A 123 5.12 9.52 -9.00
N ASN A 124 4.30 9.57 -7.94
CA ASN A 124 4.62 8.88 -6.69
C ASN A 124 4.56 7.35 -6.86
N ALA A 125 3.68 6.84 -7.69
CA ALA A 125 3.66 5.41 -7.99
C ALA A 125 5.00 4.93 -8.54
N LYS A 126 5.60 5.72 -9.43
CA LYS A 126 6.91 5.41 -10.00
C LYS A 126 8.02 5.46 -8.95
N ILE A 127 8.04 6.51 -8.15
CA ILE A 127 9.03 6.69 -7.07
C ILE A 127 8.91 5.54 -6.05
N GLU A 128 7.70 5.25 -5.61
CA GLU A 128 7.45 4.22 -4.60
C GLU A 128 7.79 2.83 -5.13
N SER A 129 7.44 2.54 -6.38
CA SER A 129 7.77 1.27 -7.01
C SER A 129 9.28 1.06 -7.08
N SER A 130 10.03 2.09 -7.49
CA SER A 130 11.49 2.03 -7.58
C SER A 130 12.17 1.95 -6.22
N PHE A 131 11.53 2.44 -5.17
CA PHE A 131 12.05 2.34 -3.81
C PHE A 131 12.12 0.88 -3.35
N PHE A 132 11.12 0.09 -3.72
CA PHE A 132 11.00 -1.30 -3.25
C PHE A 132 11.51 -2.34 -4.22
N PHE A 133 11.46 -2.07 -5.52
CA PHE A 133 11.73 -3.09 -6.53
C PHE A 133 12.78 -2.64 -7.54
N SER A 134 13.70 -3.55 -7.85
CA SER A 134 14.61 -3.35 -8.98
C SER A 134 13.89 -3.70 -10.28
N THR A 135 14.49 -3.30 -11.40
CA THR A 135 13.95 -3.62 -12.74
C THR A 135 13.75 -5.12 -12.93
N MET A 136 14.65 -5.93 -12.38
CA MET A 136 14.59 -7.39 -12.52
C MET A 136 13.45 -8.04 -11.73
N GLU A 137 12.88 -7.32 -10.77
CA GLU A 137 11.81 -7.84 -9.93
C GLU A 137 10.41 -7.51 -10.47
N VAL A 138 10.35 -6.81 -11.60
CA VAL A 138 9.07 -6.39 -12.20
C VAL A 138 8.83 -7.22 -13.45
N PHE A 139 7.71 -7.88 -13.51
CA PHE A 139 7.34 -8.78 -14.59
C PHE A 139 6.19 -8.22 -15.44
#